data_47e7446d097d13026fe61a7e7b96db36
#
_entry.id   47e7446d097d13026fe61a7e7b96db36
#
_cell.length_a   1.000
_cell.length_b   1.000
_cell.length_c   1.000
_cell.angle_alpha   90.00
_cell.angle_beta   90.00
_cell.angle_gamma   90.00
#
_symmetry.space_group_name_H-M   'P 1'
#
loop_
_entity.id
_entity.type
_entity.pdbx_description
1 polymer ?
#
loop_
_entity_poly.entity_id
_entity_poly.type
_entity_poly.pdbx_seq_one_letter_code
_entity_poly.pdbx_strand_id
1 'polypeptide(L)'
;MNALEVSDVSFAYGAREALRQVSFSLAPGRFAALLGPNGAGKSTLIALLTRLYDLQRGDIVVGGCSLRSAPRPALKQLGVVFQQSTLDLDLSVEQNLRYHAALHGMSRRQTSLRVDAELARQTLTERRRERVRELNGGHRRRVEIARALLHEPRLLLLDEASVGLDPASRLALNQHIRSLCREQHLSVLWTTHLLDEVQPSDDLLILHQGRLVASGQADALSLEHGGDLGSAFARLTTSGAVR
;
A
#
# COMPACT_ATOMS: atom_id res chain seq x y z
N MET A 1 -13.51 4.74 14.22
CA MET A 1 -12.38 5.56 13.71
C MET A 1 -11.81 4.82 12.53
N ASN A 2 -11.69 5.43 11.35
CA ASN A 2 -11.15 4.77 10.15
C ASN A 2 -9.63 4.56 10.27
N ALA A 3 -9.11 3.57 9.53
CA ALA A 3 -7.67 3.36 9.41
C ALA A 3 -7.02 4.45 8.55
N LEU A 4 -7.75 4.90 7.52
CA LEU A 4 -7.36 5.97 6.62
C LEU A 4 -8.57 6.83 6.27
N GLU A 5 -8.41 8.14 6.28
CA GLU A 5 -9.37 9.10 5.74
C GLU A 5 -8.61 10.10 4.86
N VAL A 6 -9.08 10.26 3.65
CA VAL A 6 -8.58 11.21 2.66
C VAL A 6 -9.72 12.16 2.34
N SER A 7 -9.53 13.46 2.57
CA SER A 7 -10.59 14.47 2.47
C SER A 7 -10.17 15.61 1.55
N ASP A 8 -10.82 15.74 0.41
CA ASP A 8 -10.67 16.81 -0.60
C ASP A 8 -9.22 17.07 -1.02
N VAL A 9 -8.43 16.00 -1.11
CA VAL A 9 -7.00 16.10 -1.44
C VAL A 9 -6.82 16.47 -2.90
N SER A 10 -6.15 17.61 -3.12
CA SER A 10 -5.71 18.05 -4.44
C SER A 10 -4.22 18.34 -4.42
N PHE A 11 -3.55 18.00 -5.52
CA PHE A 11 -2.10 18.20 -5.67
C PHE A 11 -1.73 18.47 -7.13
N ALA A 12 -0.81 19.41 -7.33
CA ALA A 12 -0.29 19.75 -8.65
C ALA A 12 1.25 19.81 -8.67
N TYR A 13 1.83 19.33 -9.74
CA TYR A 13 3.24 19.55 -10.10
C TYR A 13 3.32 20.80 -10.99
N GLY A 14 3.61 21.96 -10.40
CA GLY A 14 3.54 23.23 -11.10
C GLY A 14 2.11 23.47 -11.64
N ALA A 15 1.94 23.60 -12.95
CA ALA A 15 0.64 23.82 -13.58
C ALA A 15 -0.16 22.52 -13.82
N ARG A 16 0.46 21.33 -13.65
CA ARG A 16 -0.19 20.05 -13.94
C ARG A 16 -0.84 19.49 -12.67
N GLU A 17 -2.16 19.50 -12.62
CA GLU A 17 -2.89 18.81 -11.56
C GLU A 17 -2.75 17.29 -11.69
N ALA A 18 -2.29 16.67 -10.61
CA ALA A 18 -2.13 15.21 -10.50
C ALA A 18 -3.23 14.55 -9.66
N LEU A 19 -3.81 15.28 -8.72
CA LEU A 19 -4.97 14.86 -7.93
C LEU A 19 -5.97 16.02 -7.81
N ARG A 20 -7.25 15.70 -7.87
CA ARG A 20 -8.36 16.66 -7.92
C ARG A 20 -9.47 16.23 -6.95
N GLN A 21 -9.51 16.86 -5.76
CA GLN A 21 -10.55 16.65 -4.76
C GLN A 21 -10.82 15.17 -4.44
N VAL A 22 -9.73 14.40 -4.25
CA VAL A 22 -9.83 12.97 -3.92
C VAL A 22 -10.30 12.82 -2.48
N SER A 23 -11.40 12.09 -2.29
CA SER A 23 -11.96 11.80 -0.96
C SER A 23 -12.39 10.35 -0.87
N PHE A 24 -11.94 9.63 0.15
CA PHE A 24 -12.37 8.27 0.48
C PHE A 24 -11.97 7.92 1.92
N SER A 25 -12.52 6.83 2.42
CA SER A 25 -12.12 6.27 3.72
C SER A 25 -11.89 4.77 3.63
N LEU A 26 -11.04 4.25 4.51
CA LEU A 26 -10.78 2.83 4.69
C LEU A 26 -11.05 2.45 6.15
N ALA A 27 -11.96 1.53 6.35
CA ALA A 27 -12.26 1.00 7.69
C ALA A 27 -11.11 0.13 8.22
N PRO A 28 -10.96 -0.03 9.55
CA PRO A 28 -9.95 -0.90 10.13
C PRO A 28 -10.10 -2.36 9.69
N GLY A 29 -8.97 -3.02 9.43
CA GLY A 29 -8.93 -4.43 9.03
C GLY A 29 -9.50 -4.71 7.63
N ARG A 30 -9.68 -3.68 6.80
CA ARG A 30 -10.16 -3.83 5.41
C ARG A 30 -9.00 -3.84 4.42
N PHE A 31 -9.18 -4.59 3.35
CA PHE A 31 -8.32 -4.56 2.17
C PHE A 31 -8.95 -3.68 1.11
N ALA A 32 -8.29 -2.61 0.72
CA ALA A 32 -8.71 -1.75 -0.37
C ALA A 32 -7.73 -1.82 -1.54
N ALA A 33 -8.24 -2.07 -2.74
CA ALA A 33 -7.50 -1.95 -3.99
C ALA A 33 -7.70 -0.56 -4.59
N LEU A 34 -6.61 0.17 -4.83
CA LEU A 34 -6.61 1.42 -5.58
C LEU A 34 -6.21 1.11 -7.03
N LEU A 35 -7.21 0.95 -7.86
CA LEU A 35 -7.06 0.62 -9.28
C LEU A 35 -7.02 1.88 -10.14
N GLY A 36 -6.19 1.88 -11.17
CA GLY A 36 -6.15 2.97 -12.15
C GLY A 36 -5.04 2.78 -13.17
N PRO A 37 -5.18 3.34 -14.37
CA PRO A 37 -4.14 3.27 -15.39
C PRO A 37 -2.87 4.02 -14.95
N ASN A 38 -1.79 3.85 -15.73
CA ASN A 38 -0.57 4.63 -15.55
C ASN A 38 -0.88 6.12 -15.72
N GLY A 39 -0.34 6.94 -14.81
CA GLY A 39 -0.60 8.38 -14.81
C GLY A 39 -1.95 8.80 -14.17
N ALA A 40 -2.73 7.87 -13.61
CA ALA A 40 -4.00 8.20 -12.94
C ALA A 40 -3.84 9.04 -11.65
N GLY A 41 -2.63 9.05 -11.04
CA GLY A 41 -2.36 9.77 -9.80
C GLY A 41 -2.05 8.86 -8.60
N LYS A 42 -2.01 7.52 -8.78
CA LYS A 42 -1.78 6.55 -7.68
C LYS A 42 -0.49 6.83 -6.90
N SER A 43 0.65 6.92 -7.60
CA SER A 43 1.95 7.18 -6.96
C SER A 43 2.03 8.58 -6.34
N THR A 44 1.30 9.56 -6.88
CA THR A 44 1.17 10.89 -6.25
C THR A 44 0.43 10.79 -4.92
N LEU A 45 -0.67 10.03 -4.88
CA LEU A 45 -1.40 9.79 -3.63
C LEU A 45 -0.53 9.07 -2.60
N ILE A 46 0.22 8.03 -3.00
CA ILE A 46 1.19 7.35 -2.10
C ILE A 46 2.26 8.32 -1.60
N ALA A 47 2.79 9.20 -2.46
CA ALA A 47 3.78 10.19 -2.05
C ALA A 47 3.24 11.19 -1.01
N LEU A 48 1.96 11.56 -1.10
CA LEU A 48 1.30 12.40 -0.09
C LEU A 48 1.04 11.63 1.21
N LEU A 49 0.57 10.37 1.13
CA LEU A 49 0.35 9.48 2.27
C LEU A 49 1.63 9.24 3.07
N THR A 50 2.76 9.15 2.38
CA THR A 50 4.09 8.94 2.98
C THR A 50 4.84 10.22 3.33
N ARG A 51 4.24 11.39 3.08
CA ARG A 51 4.87 12.70 3.30
C ARG A 51 6.17 12.90 2.51
N LEU A 52 6.32 12.22 1.38
CA LEU A 52 7.36 12.56 0.39
C LEU A 52 7.06 13.91 -0.28
N TYR A 53 5.78 14.27 -0.36
CA TYR A 53 5.31 15.61 -0.72
C TYR A 53 4.38 16.16 0.36
N ASP A 54 4.41 17.47 0.54
CA ASP A 54 3.49 18.17 1.43
C ASP A 54 2.09 18.30 0.82
N LEU A 55 1.07 18.18 1.69
CA LEU A 55 -0.32 18.39 1.29
C LEU A 55 -0.56 19.85 0.88
N GLN A 56 -0.94 20.07 -0.38
CA GLN A 56 -1.31 21.40 -0.87
C GLN A 56 -2.73 21.76 -0.43
N ARG A 57 -3.71 20.86 -0.68
CA ARG A 57 -5.12 21.02 -0.28
C ARG A 57 -5.66 19.74 0.34
N GLY A 58 -6.71 19.88 1.17
CA GLY A 58 -7.34 18.77 1.85
C GLY A 58 -6.55 18.29 3.07
N ASP A 59 -6.93 17.15 3.62
CA ASP A 59 -6.22 16.49 4.71
C ASP A 59 -6.23 14.98 4.54
N ILE A 60 -5.25 14.34 5.17
CA ILE A 60 -5.14 12.88 5.26
C ILE A 60 -4.98 12.54 6.73
N VAL A 61 -5.85 11.65 7.23
CA VAL A 61 -5.85 11.18 8.61
C VAL A 61 -5.55 9.68 8.62
N VAL A 62 -4.51 9.27 9.34
CA VAL A 62 -4.13 7.86 9.51
C VAL A 62 -4.31 7.48 10.97
N GLY A 63 -5.18 6.52 11.24
CA GLY A 63 -5.47 6.06 12.60
C GLY A 63 -5.85 7.20 13.56
N GLY A 64 -6.56 8.23 13.07
CA GLY A 64 -6.97 9.40 13.82
C GLY A 64 -5.94 10.52 13.95
N CYS A 65 -4.76 10.39 13.31
CA CYS A 65 -3.72 11.40 13.30
C CYS A 65 -3.65 12.07 11.93
N SER A 66 -3.84 13.39 11.86
CA SER A 66 -3.73 14.16 10.61
C SER A 66 -2.27 14.27 10.17
N LEU A 67 -2.00 14.01 8.90
CA LEU A 67 -0.68 14.21 8.30
C LEU A 67 -0.29 15.70 8.25
N ARG A 68 -1.26 16.61 8.32
CA ARG A 68 -1.01 18.06 8.32
C ARG A 68 -0.60 18.56 9.70
N SER A 69 -1.35 18.20 10.75
CA SER A 69 -1.15 18.73 12.10
C SER A 69 -0.30 17.82 13.00
N ALA A 70 -0.31 16.51 12.77
CA ALA A 70 0.39 15.51 13.56
C ALA A 70 1.09 14.45 12.67
N PRO A 71 2.04 14.86 11.79
CA PRO A 71 2.63 13.95 10.80
C PRO A 71 3.42 12.79 11.43
N ARG A 72 4.19 13.04 12.49
CA ARG A 72 4.98 11.98 13.12
C ARG A 72 4.15 10.85 13.73
N PRO A 73 3.11 11.12 14.55
CA PRO A 73 2.18 10.08 15.01
C PRO A 73 1.46 9.35 13.86
N ALA A 74 1.05 10.05 12.80
CA ALA A 74 0.41 9.45 11.64
C ALA A 74 1.37 8.48 10.90
N LEU A 75 2.59 8.93 10.59
CA LEU A 75 3.60 8.12 9.90
C LEU A 75 4.04 6.88 10.70
N LYS A 76 4.02 6.94 12.02
CA LYS A 76 4.29 5.77 12.88
C LYS A 76 3.25 4.65 12.73
N GLN A 77 2.08 4.95 12.19
CA GLN A 77 1.02 3.97 11.96
C GLN A 77 1.05 3.37 10.55
N LEU A 78 2.00 3.82 9.70
CA LEU A 78 2.14 3.36 8.33
C LEU A 78 3.30 2.37 8.18
N GLY A 79 3.03 1.23 7.57
CA GLY A 79 4.02 0.40 6.89
C GLY A 79 3.97 0.68 5.39
N VAL A 80 5.10 0.75 4.73
CA VAL A 80 5.13 1.07 3.30
C VAL A 80 6.05 0.13 2.54
N VAL A 81 5.55 -0.40 1.43
CA VAL A 81 6.32 -1.14 0.42
C VAL A 81 6.17 -0.40 -0.88
N PHE A 82 7.26 0.17 -1.38
CA PHE A 82 7.28 0.91 -2.63
C PHE A 82 7.42 -0.02 -3.84
N GLN A 83 7.09 0.50 -5.02
CA GLN A 83 7.26 -0.21 -6.29
C GLN A 83 8.73 -0.63 -6.50
N GLN A 84 9.65 0.30 -6.33
CA GLN A 84 11.09 0.02 -6.36
C GLN A 84 11.57 -0.45 -4.99
N SER A 85 12.45 -1.45 -4.98
CA SER A 85 13.05 -1.93 -3.74
C SER A 85 13.88 -0.85 -3.06
N THR A 86 13.66 -0.70 -1.77
CA THR A 86 14.39 0.23 -0.89
C THR A 86 15.23 -0.51 0.16
N LEU A 87 15.53 -1.79 -0.10
CA LEU A 87 16.45 -2.57 0.72
C LEU A 87 17.90 -2.26 0.33
N ASP A 88 18.79 -2.27 1.31
CA ASP A 88 20.21 -2.27 1.06
C ASP A 88 20.64 -3.68 0.60
N LEU A 89 21.14 -3.77 -0.63
CA LEU A 89 21.48 -5.04 -1.26
C LEU A 89 22.73 -5.69 -0.65
N ASP A 90 23.60 -4.90 -0.02
CA ASP A 90 24.86 -5.37 0.58
C ASP A 90 24.68 -5.87 2.01
N LEU A 91 23.61 -5.46 2.66
CA LEU A 91 23.24 -5.93 3.98
C LEU A 91 22.51 -7.28 3.92
N SER A 92 22.64 -8.05 5.00
CA SER A 92 21.83 -9.25 5.18
C SER A 92 20.35 -8.89 5.42
N VAL A 93 19.47 -9.89 5.29
CA VAL A 93 18.05 -9.75 5.63
C VAL A 93 17.89 -9.18 7.04
N GLU A 94 18.53 -9.80 8.04
CA GLU A 94 18.44 -9.35 9.43
C GLU A 94 19.00 -7.94 9.62
N GLN A 95 20.09 -7.58 8.98
CA GLN A 95 20.68 -6.24 9.08
C GLN A 95 19.75 -5.17 8.54
N ASN A 96 19.09 -5.41 7.39
CA ASN A 96 18.08 -4.51 6.85
C ASN A 96 16.92 -4.28 7.85
N LEU A 97 16.43 -5.37 8.45
CA LEU A 97 15.34 -5.28 9.44
C LEU A 97 15.77 -4.53 10.70
N ARG A 98 16.95 -4.83 11.25
CA ARG A 98 17.49 -4.16 12.44
C ARG A 98 17.77 -2.68 12.20
N TYR A 99 18.28 -2.33 11.02
CA TYR A 99 18.49 -0.93 10.64
C TYR A 99 17.16 -0.15 10.64
N HIS A 100 16.13 -0.71 10.02
CA HIS A 100 14.80 -0.10 9.99
C HIS A 100 14.16 0.03 11.39
N ALA A 101 14.29 -1.01 12.22
CA ALA A 101 13.83 -0.97 13.61
C ALA A 101 14.51 0.15 14.41
N ALA A 102 15.80 0.39 14.18
CA ALA A 102 16.53 1.49 14.81
C ALA A 102 16.00 2.87 14.39
N LEU A 103 15.64 3.04 13.09
CA LEU A 103 15.02 4.28 12.60
C LEU A 103 13.65 4.54 13.26
N HIS A 104 12.93 3.50 13.64
CA HIS A 104 11.67 3.58 14.40
C HIS A 104 11.88 3.76 15.92
N GLY A 105 13.13 3.83 16.40
CA GLY A 105 13.47 3.99 17.82
C GLY A 105 13.15 2.75 18.67
N MET A 106 13.11 1.56 18.08
CA MET A 106 12.84 0.32 18.79
C MET A 106 14.04 -0.07 19.67
N SER A 107 13.79 -0.50 20.90
CA SER A 107 14.84 -1.03 21.79
C SER A 107 15.44 -2.32 21.23
N ARG A 108 16.67 -2.66 21.63
CA ARG A 108 17.34 -3.91 21.17
C ARG A 108 16.51 -5.15 21.44
N ARG A 109 15.84 -5.22 22.60
CA ARG A 109 14.97 -6.35 22.99
C ARG A 109 13.75 -6.45 22.07
N GLN A 110 13.04 -5.34 21.86
CA GLN A 110 11.91 -5.28 20.93
C GLN A 110 12.33 -5.64 19.51
N THR A 111 13.43 -5.06 19.02
CA THR A 111 13.97 -5.37 17.69
C THR A 111 14.21 -6.86 17.51
N SER A 112 14.88 -7.53 18.46
CA SER A 112 15.14 -8.97 18.33
C SER A 112 13.85 -9.78 18.25
N LEU A 113 12.90 -9.54 19.16
CA LEU A 113 11.62 -10.24 19.18
C LEU A 113 10.82 -10.01 17.88
N ARG A 114 10.77 -8.78 17.41
CA ARG A 114 10.02 -8.44 16.19
C ARG A 114 10.67 -8.98 14.92
N VAL A 115 12.00 -8.91 14.82
CA VAL A 115 12.74 -9.48 13.69
C VAL A 115 12.54 -11.00 13.63
N ASP A 116 12.65 -11.71 14.74
CA ASP A 116 12.43 -13.15 14.77
C ASP A 116 10.98 -13.51 14.37
N ALA A 117 10.00 -12.79 14.89
CA ALA A 117 8.59 -12.98 14.55
C ALA A 117 8.30 -12.71 13.06
N GLU A 118 8.81 -11.61 12.50
CA GLU A 118 8.58 -11.27 11.09
C GLU A 118 9.32 -12.21 10.14
N LEU A 119 10.54 -12.63 10.46
CA LEU A 119 11.27 -13.63 9.67
C LEU A 119 10.52 -14.97 9.63
N ALA A 120 9.98 -15.43 10.77
CA ALA A 120 9.17 -16.64 10.82
C ALA A 120 7.90 -16.50 9.98
N ARG A 121 7.17 -15.37 10.12
CA ARG A 121 5.93 -15.08 9.37
C ARG A 121 6.15 -15.05 7.87
N GLN A 122 7.26 -14.49 7.42
CA GLN A 122 7.62 -14.39 6.00
C GLN A 122 8.35 -15.64 5.45
N THR A 123 8.53 -16.68 6.27
CA THR A 123 9.32 -17.88 5.91
C THR A 123 10.75 -17.55 5.46
N LEU A 124 11.38 -16.60 6.17
CA LEU A 124 12.74 -16.10 5.88
C LEU A 124 13.76 -16.47 6.97
N THR A 125 13.39 -17.27 7.97
CA THR A 125 14.25 -17.61 9.10
C THR A 125 15.60 -18.19 8.66
N GLU A 126 15.60 -19.14 7.74
CA GLU A 126 16.80 -19.78 7.22
C GLU A 126 17.69 -18.82 6.38
N ARG A 127 17.05 -17.76 5.83
CA ARG A 127 17.73 -16.77 4.97
C ARG A 127 18.18 -15.52 5.73
N ARG A 128 18.04 -15.50 7.05
CA ARG A 128 18.27 -14.28 7.86
C ARG A 128 19.68 -13.67 7.67
N ARG A 129 20.68 -14.50 7.37
CA ARG A 129 22.09 -14.09 7.17
C ARG A 129 22.45 -13.90 5.70
N GLU A 130 21.61 -14.29 4.77
CA GLU A 130 21.84 -14.09 3.34
C GLU A 130 21.80 -12.59 3.02
N ARG A 131 22.67 -12.14 2.11
CA ARG A 131 22.62 -10.77 1.61
C ARG A 131 21.41 -10.60 0.69
N VAL A 132 20.79 -9.43 0.74
CA VAL A 132 19.57 -9.18 -0.05
C VAL A 132 19.82 -9.31 -1.55
N ARG A 133 21.02 -9.02 -2.04
CA ARG A 133 21.39 -9.20 -3.45
C ARG A 133 21.31 -10.67 -3.93
N GLU A 134 21.47 -11.63 -3.03
CA GLU A 134 21.46 -13.06 -3.31
C GLU A 134 20.04 -13.63 -3.40
N LEU A 135 19.04 -12.88 -2.91
CA LEU A 135 17.65 -13.28 -2.92
C LEU A 135 17.02 -13.08 -4.30
N ASN A 136 16.08 -13.94 -4.66
CA ASN A 136 15.19 -13.70 -5.80
C ASN A 136 14.16 -12.59 -5.50
N GLY A 137 13.43 -12.13 -6.53
CA GLY A 137 12.47 -11.04 -6.42
C GLY A 137 11.37 -11.27 -5.37
N GLY A 138 10.83 -12.49 -5.32
CA GLY A 138 9.79 -12.86 -4.35
C GLY A 138 10.29 -12.82 -2.90
N HIS A 139 11.49 -13.33 -2.63
CA HIS A 139 12.09 -13.25 -1.29
C HIS A 139 12.42 -11.80 -0.91
N ARG A 140 12.94 -10.99 -1.84
CA ARG A 140 13.18 -9.55 -1.58
C ARG A 140 11.88 -8.85 -1.19
N ARG A 141 10.77 -9.11 -1.90
CA ARG A 141 9.45 -8.53 -1.58
C ARG A 141 8.97 -8.95 -0.19
N ARG A 142 9.19 -10.21 0.21
CA ARG A 142 8.87 -10.66 1.58
C ARG A 142 9.71 -9.95 2.63
N VAL A 143 11.00 -9.66 2.38
CA VAL A 143 11.85 -8.86 3.29
C VAL A 143 11.31 -7.43 3.42
N GLU A 144 10.86 -6.80 2.33
CA GLU A 144 10.24 -5.47 2.38
C GLU A 144 8.97 -5.45 3.22
N ILE A 145 8.14 -6.49 3.09
CA ILE A 145 6.92 -6.63 3.90
C ILE A 145 7.29 -6.84 5.38
N ALA A 146 8.22 -7.75 5.68
CA ALA A 146 8.74 -7.95 7.03
C ALA A 146 9.19 -6.62 7.64
N ARG A 147 9.98 -5.85 6.88
CA ARG A 147 10.48 -4.54 7.28
C ARG A 147 9.35 -3.55 7.56
N ALA A 148 8.35 -3.50 6.68
CA ALA A 148 7.22 -2.60 6.82
C ALA A 148 6.32 -2.93 8.03
N LEU A 149 6.33 -4.18 8.51
CA LEU A 149 5.52 -4.66 9.62
C LEU A 149 6.24 -4.66 10.98
N LEU A 150 7.55 -4.37 11.04
CA LEU A 150 8.35 -4.44 12.27
C LEU A 150 7.79 -3.63 13.44
N HIS A 151 7.30 -2.43 13.15
CA HIS A 151 6.80 -1.48 14.14
C HIS A 151 5.28 -1.57 14.38
N GLU A 152 4.64 -2.66 13.90
CA GLU A 152 3.21 -2.95 14.06
C GLU A 152 2.30 -1.82 13.55
N PRO A 153 2.40 -1.47 12.26
CA PRO A 153 1.57 -0.41 11.69
C PRO A 153 0.10 -0.81 11.69
N ARG A 154 -0.80 0.18 11.71
CA ARG A 154 -2.24 -0.04 11.51
C ARG A 154 -2.66 -0.08 10.06
N LEU A 155 -1.87 0.54 9.19
CA LEU A 155 -2.10 0.61 7.75
C LEU A 155 -0.83 0.23 7.00
N LEU A 156 -0.95 -0.72 6.09
CA LEU A 156 0.09 -1.10 5.14
C LEU A 156 -0.24 -0.53 3.76
N LEU A 157 0.65 0.28 3.24
CA LEU A 157 0.61 0.80 1.88
C LEU A 157 1.48 -0.07 0.98
N LEU A 158 0.92 -0.56 -0.11
CA LEU A 158 1.61 -1.39 -1.10
C LEU A 158 1.51 -0.68 -2.46
N ASP A 159 2.61 -0.09 -2.92
CA ASP A 159 2.65 0.59 -4.21
C ASP A 159 3.13 -0.36 -5.30
N GLU A 160 2.19 -0.87 -6.10
CA GLU A 160 2.45 -1.82 -7.19
C GLU A 160 3.38 -2.98 -6.77
N ALA A 161 3.14 -3.53 -5.59
CA ALA A 161 4.06 -4.44 -4.89
C ALA A 161 4.31 -5.77 -5.62
N SER A 162 3.49 -6.14 -6.57
CA SER A 162 3.59 -7.38 -7.36
C SER A 162 4.33 -7.21 -8.69
N VAL A 163 4.64 -5.97 -9.08
CA VAL A 163 5.34 -5.70 -10.34
C VAL A 163 6.70 -6.37 -10.36
N GLY A 164 7.00 -7.05 -11.47
CA GLY A 164 8.25 -7.79 -11.65
C GLY A 164 8.30 -9.19 -11.00
N LEU A 165 7.21 -9.62 -10.36
CA LEU A 165 7.07 -10.98 -9.86
C LEU A 165 6.47 -11.90 -10.94
N ASP A 166 6.89 -13.16 -10.93
CA ASP A 166 6.24 -14.22 -11.71
C ASP A 166 4.81 -14.46 -11.21
N PRO A 167 3.91 -15.07 -12.01
CA PRO A 167 2.51 -15.26 -11.64
C PRO A 167 2.30 -16.02 -10.33
N ALA A 168 3.10 -17.04 -10.05
CA ALA A 168 2.98 -17.82 -8.81
C ALA A 168 3.39 -16.99 -7.58
N SER A 169 4.49 -16.26 -7.67
CA SER A 169 4.96 -15.34 -6.62
C SER A 169 3.96 -14.22 -6.37
N ARG A 170 3.32 -13.68 -7.42
CA ARG A 170 2.26 -12.66 -7.32
C ARG A 170 1.04 -13.19 -6.57
N LEU A 171 0.55 -14.37 -6.96
CA LEU A 171 -0.58 -15.00 -6.28
C LEU A 171 -0.28 -15.27 -4.81
N ALA A 172 0.91 -15.83 -4.51
CA ALA A 172 1.33 -16.09 -3.14
C ALA A 172 1.43 -14.80 -2.31
N LEU A 173 1.97 -13.71 -2.88
CA LEU A 173 2.03 -12.40 -2.24
C LEU A 173 0.62 -11.88 -1.91
N ASN A 174 -0.29 -11.90 -2.89
CA ASN A 174 -1.67 -11.43 -2.73
C ASN A 174 -2.39 -12.20 -1.62
N GLN A 175 -2.30 -13.54 -1.62
CA GLN A 175 -2.87 -14.39 -0.57
C GLN A 175 -2.27 -14.09 0.80
N HIS A 176 -0.96 -13.91 0.88
CA HIS A 176 -0.28 -13.61 2.13
C HIS A 176 -0.72 -12.27 2.73
N ILE A 177 -0.78 -11.20 1.94
CA ILE A 177 -1.23 -9.89 2.42
C ILE A 177 -2.69 -9.95 2.90
N ARG A 178 -3.55 -10.70 2.22
CA ARG A 178 -4.93 -10.90 2.65
C ARG A 178 -5.05 -11.70 3.95
N SER A 179 -4.17 -12.69 4.18
CA SER A 179 -4.14 -13.39 5.47
C SER A 179 -3.74 -12.44 6.61
N LEU A 180 -2.75 -11.57 6.40
CA LEU A 180 -2.36 -10.54 7.38
C LEU A 180 -3.54 -9.59 7.69
N CYS A 181 -4.29 -9.18 6.66
CA CYS A 181 -5.47 -8.34 6.84
C CYS A 181 -6.51 -9.01 7.75
N ARG A 182 -6.83 -10.28 7.49
CA ARG A 182 -7.84 -11.05 8.26
C ARG A 182 -7.38 -11.41 9.67
N GLU A 183 -6.14 -11.88 9.81
CA GLU A 183 -5.63 -12.45 11.06
C GLU A 183 -5.14 -11.40 12.05
N GLN A 184 -4.64 -10.28 11.55
CA GLN A 184 -4.03 -9.23 12.38
C GLN A 184 -4.83 -7.93 12.41
N HIS A 185 -6.01 -7.89 11.76
CA HIS A 185 -6.80 -6.68 11.57
C HIS A 185 -5.98 -5.53 10.97
N LEU A 186 -4.96 -5.87 10.16
CA LEU A 186 -4.16 -4.92 9.43
C LEU A 186 -4.98 -4.32 8.29
N SER A 187 -5.07 -3.01 8.23
CA SER A 187 -5.68 -2.35 7.08
C SER A 187 -4.67 -2.29 5.94
N VAL A 188 -5.12 -2.49 4.71
CA VAL A 188 -4.24 -2.53 3.52
C VAL A 188 -4.79 -1.61 2.44
N LEU A 189 -3.96 -0.72 1.92
CA LEU A 189 -4.21 -0.02 0.67
C LEU A 189 -3.18 -0.49 -0.37
N TRP A 190 -3.66 -1.22 -1.37
CA TRP A 190 -2.85 -1.79 -2.45
C TRP A 190 -3.10 -1.05 -3.75
N THR A 191 -2.10 -0.34 -4.26
CA THR A 191 -2.20 0.25 -5.60
C THR A 191 -1.84 -0.79 -6.65
N THR A 192 -2.65 -0.88 -7.69
CA THR A 192 -2.41 -1.79 -8.83
C THR A 192 -3.01 -1.24 -10.11
N HIS A 193 -2.53 -1.75 -11.23
CA HIS A 193 -3.17 -1.62 -12.54
C HIS A 193 -3.65 -2.98 -13.08
N LEU A 194 -3.50 -4.06 -12.28
CA LEU A 194 -3.84 -5.43 -12.63
C LEU A 194 -5.20 -5.80 -12.02
N LEU A 195 -6.15 -6.14 -12.87
CA LEU A 195 -7.51 -6.49 -12.46
C LEU A 195 -7.56 -7.83 -11.71
N ASP A 196 -6.67 -8.77 -12.05
CA ASP A 196 -6.56 -10.10 -11.46
C ASP A 196 -6.09 -10.08 -9.98
N GLU A 197 -5.62 -8.95 -9.50
CA GLU A 197 -5.25 -8.76 -8.08
C GLU A 197 -6.43 -8.37 -7.20
N VAL A 198 -7.54 -7.94 -7.79
CA VAL A 198 -8.74 -7.50 -7.07
C VAL A 198 -9.69 -8.68 -6.88
N GLN A 199 -10.15 -8.89 -5.65
CA GLN A 199 -11.17 -9.91 -5.33
C GLN A 199 -12.55 -9.26 -5.18
N PRO A 200 -13.64 -10.01 -5.42
CA PRO A 200 -15.01 -9.48 -5.32
C PRO A 200 -15.33 -8.81 -3.98
N SER A 201 -14.77 -9.32 -2.89
CA SER A 201 -15.01 -8.82 -1.52
C SER A 201 -14.16 -7.60 -1.12
N ASP A 202 -13.26 -7.16 -1.98
CA ASP A 202 -12.38 -6.02 -1.67
C ASP A 202 -13.14 -4.70 -1.74
N ASP A 203 -12.70 -3.75 -0.93
CA ASP A 203 -13.03 -2.35 -1.18
C ASP A 203 -12.23 -1.89 -2.42
N LEU A 204 -12.92 -1.38 -3.42
CA LEU A 204 -12.32 -0.94 -4.67
C LEU A 204 -12.44 0.57 -4.81
N LEU A 205 -11.32 1.20 -5.10
CA LEU A 205 -11.19 2.62 -5.40
C LEU A 205 -10.67 2.74 -6.84
N ILE A 206 -11.40 3.37 -7.73
CA ILE A 206 -10.96 3.58 -9.12
C ILE A 206 -10.53 5.03 -9.30
N LEU A 207 -9.24 5.22 -9.55
CA LEU A 207 -8.63 6.52 -9.80
C LEU A 207 -8.40 6.70 -11.30
N HIS A 208 -8.89 7.80 -11.86
CA HIS A 208 -8.68 8.16 -13.26
C HIS A 208 -8.46 9.66 -13.40
N GLN A 209 -7.41 10.08 -14.13
CA GLN A 209 -7.05 11.49 -14.39
C GLN A 209 -7.06 12.36 -13.11
N GLY A 210 -6.54 11.82 -12.01
CA GLY A 210 -6.46 12.51 -10.72
C GLY A 210 -7.76 12.58 -9.94
N ARG A 211 -8.84 11.93 -10.37
CA ARG A 211 -10.15 11.88 -9.71
C ARG A 211 -10.51 10.47 -9.28
N LEU A 212 -11.14 10.34 -8.13
CA LEU A 212 -11.80 9.10 -7.74
C LEU A 212 -13.12 9.01 -8.52
N VAL A 213 -13.19 8.08 -9.47
CA VAL A 213 -14.36 7.93 -10.34
C VAL A 213 -15.34 6.87 -9.84
N ALA A 214 -14.90 5.95 -8.97
CA ALA A 214 -15.76 5.01 -8.27
C ALA A 214 -15.13 4.57 -6.93
N SER A 215 -15.98 4.26 -5.97
CA SER A 215 -15.60 3.72 -4.65
C SER A 215 -16.72 2.81 -4.15
N GLY A 216 -16.41 1.57 -3.76
CA GLY A 216 -17.38 0.60 -3.27
C GLY A 216 -16.79 -0.80 -3.19
N GLN A 217 -17.60 -1.81 -2.93
CA GLN A 217 -17.15 -3.20 -3.04
C GLN A 217 -16.97 -3.58 -4.52
N ALA A 218 -15.94 -4.36 -4.82
CA ALA A 218 -15.56 -4.69 -6.20
C ALA A 218 -16.67 -5.47 -6.94
N ASP A 219 -17.37 -6.39 -6.27
CA ASP A 219 -18.49 -7.12 -6.84
C ASP A 219 -19.68 -6.20 -7.14
N ALA A 220 -20.04 -5.30 -6.23
CA ALA A 220 -21.14 -4.35 -6.42
C ALA A 220 -20.86 -3.42 -7.60
N LEU A 221 -19.64 -2.85 -7.67
CA LEU A 221 -19.22 -2.00 -8.78
C LEU A 221 -19.18 -2.76 -10.12
N SER A 222 -18.77 -4.02 -10.10
CA SER A 222 -18.78 -4.87 -11.30
C SER A 222 -20.19 -5.10 -11.83
N LEU A 223 -21.14 -5.41 -10.94
CA LEU A 223 -22.55 -5.62 -11.31
C LEU A 223 -23.21 -4.33 -11.85
N GLU A 224 -22.93 -3.20 -11.20
CA GLU A 224 -23.53 -1.90 -11.60
C GLU A 224 -23.01 -1.43 -12.97
N HIS A 225 -21.75 -1.69 -13.29
CA HIS A 225 -21.09 -1.10 -14.45
C HIS A 225 -20.73 -2.07 -15.57
N GLY A 226 -21.22 -3.30 -15.59
CA GLY A 226 -20.98 -4.16 -16.75
C GLY A 226 -21.00 -5.65 -16.52
N GLY A 227 -21.24 -6.10 -15.29
CA GLY A 227 -21.30 -7.52 -14.92
C GLY A 227 -19.96 -8.16 -14.58
N ASP A 228 -18.84 -7.56 -14.99
CA ASP A 228 -17.49 -7.96 -14.63
C ASP A 228 -16.58 -6.75 -14.37
N LEU A 229 -15.48 -6.97 -13.63
CA LEU A 229 -14.58 -5.89 -13.23
C LEU A 229 -13.89 -5.21 -14.42
N GLY A 230 -13.56 -5.95 -15.47
CA GLY A 230 -12.91 -5.41 -16.67
C GLY A 230 -13.82 -4.45 -17.41
N SER A 231 -15.07 -4.84 -17.62
CA SER A 231 -16.10 -4.00 -18.25
C SER A 231 -16.42 -2.76 -17.41
N ALA A 232 -16.53 -2.92 -16.10
CA ALA A 232 -16.75 -1.80 -15.16
C ALA A 232 -15.60 -0.81 -15.22
N PHE A 233 -14.36 -1.29 -15.13
CA PHE A 233 -13.17 -0.46 -15.21
C PHE A 233 -13.07 0.30 -16.54
N ALA A 234 -13.31 -0.37 -17.67
CA ALA A 234 -13.27 0.24 -18.98
C ALA A 234 -14.32 1.36 -19.10
N ARG A 235 -15.56 1.13 -18.69
CA ARG A 235 -16.63 2.17 -18.72
C ARG A 235 -16.29 3.36 -17.85
N LEU A 236 -15.85 3.14 -16.60
CA LEU A 236 -15.55 4.21 -15.66
C LEU A 236 -14.33 5.05 -16.05
N THR A 237 -13.36 4.45 -16.76
CA THR A 237 -12.17 5.16 -17.22
C THR A 237 -12.31 5.76 -18.62
N THR A 238 -13.26 5.30 -19.43
CA THR A 238 -13.55 5.88 -20.77
C THR A 238 -14.56 7.02 -20.69
N SER A 239 -15.57 6.93 -19.83
CA SER A 239 -16.63 7.96 -19.68
C SER A 239 -16.12 9.28 -19.08
N GLY A 240 -14.94 9.32 -18.48
CA GLY A 240 -14.28 10.54 -17.98
C GLY A 240 -13.65 11.42 -19.06
N ALA A 241 -13.66 11.00 -20.33
CA ALA A 241 -13.08 11.77 -21.45
C ALA A 241 -14.09 12.74 -22.11
N VAL A 242 -15.36 12.75 -21.67
CA VAL A 242 -16.41 13.64 -22.21
C VAL A 242 -17.07 14.39 -21.06
N ARG A 243 -16.43 15.48 -20.62
CA ARG A 243 -17.07 16.70 -20.09
C ARG A 243 -16.03 17.79 -19.88
#